data_751562577d5374103bc7e5e7cbbabec1
#
_entry.id   751562577d5374103bc7e5e7cbbabec1
#
_cell.length_a   1.000
_cell.length_b   1.000
_cell.length_c   1.000
_cell.angle_alpha   90.00
_cell.angle_beta   90.00
_cell.angle_gamma   90.00
#
_symmetry.space_group_name_H-M   'P 1'
#
loop_
_entity.id
_entity.type
_entity.pdbx_description
1 polymer ?
#
loop_
_entity_poly.entity_id
_entity_poly.type
_entity_poly.pdbx_seq_one_letter_code
_entity_poly.pdbx_strand_id
1 'polypeptide(L)'
;NRPAIVCQLTIAATGETSNASLALGTVCSKAKLSYQEVDGIIEGNTDHDMSAEIATLHACFQALRSWREQNELVIEHRTDYRWILDETKQIGSIEPVAKRTSQILVEECMVAANKAIASELRASDKPGPFVTHAGIRRDKSDEAKEFLNRFLPEMAKTDFSTIEGFRALINALNAATDERPLRAMVNRLMARASFSVKAAPHMGMAVPLYTNGTSPLRK
;
A
#
# COMPACT_ATOMS: atom_id res chain seq x y z
N ASN A 1 -23.53 10.90 13.83
CA ASN A 1 -23.92 10.60 12.45
C ASN A 1 -23.27 11.62 11.51
N ARG A 2 -22.52 11.16 10.49
CA ARG A 2 -21.89 12.02 9.48
C ARG A 2 -22.14 11.45 8.09
N PRO A 3 -22.49 12.28 7.09
CA PRO A 3 -22.59 11.82 5.71
C PRO A 3 -21.24 11.32 5.23
N ALA A 4 -21.24 10.23 4.48
CA ALA A 4 -20.05 9.59 3.95
C ALA A 4 -20.34 8.92 2.62
N ILE A 5 -19.30 8.73 1.81
CA ILE A 5 -19.32 7.77 0.70
C ILE A 5 -18.88 6.43 1.29
N VAL A 6 -19.70 5.42 1.12
CA VAL A 6 -19.45 4.06 1.61
C VAL A 6 -19.01 3.22 0.42
N CYS A 7 -17.83 2.60 0.55
CA CYS A 7 -17.38 1.55 -0.37
C CYS A 7 -17.59 0.21 0.31
N GLN A 8 -18.46 -0.61 -0.25
CA GLN A 8 -18.69 -1.98 0.19
C GLN A 8 -18.02 -2.93 -0.78
N LEU A 9 -17.32 -3.94 -0.27
CA LEU A 9 -16.67 -4.97 -1.06
C LEU A 9 -16.67 -6.30 -0.29
N THR A 10 -16.61 -7.39 -1.04
CA THR A 10 -16.47 -8.75 -0.49
C THR A 10 -15.01 -9.15 -0.53
N ILE A 11 -14.49 -9.68 0.59
CA ILE A 11 -13.14 -10.25 0.70
C ILE A 11 -13.29 -11.76 0.84
N ALA A 12 -12.78 -12.50 -0.12
CA ALA A 12 -12.75 -13.96 -0.05
C ALA A 12 -11.68 -14.44 0.95
N ALA A 13 -11.76 -15.69 1.39
CA ALA A 13 -10.73 -16.29 2.24
C ALA A 13 -9.32 -16.31 1.59
N THR A 14 -9.27 -16.25 0.26
CA THR A 14 -8.02 -16.10 -0.51
C THR A 14 -7.44 -14.69 -0.47
N GLY A 15 -8.21 -13.69 0.01
CA GLY A 15 -7.86 -12.26 -0.02
C GLY A 15 -8.27 -11.55 -1.31
N GLU A 16 -8.82 -12.26 -2.29
CA GLU A 16 -9.36 -11.64 -3.49
C GLU A 16 -10.59 -10.80 -3.15
N THR A 17 -10.69 -9.62 -3.76
CA THR A 17 -11.80 -8.68 -3.55
C THR A 17 -12.77 -8.70 -4.72
N SER A 18 -14.08 -8.66 -4.43
CA SER A 18 -15.15 -8.67 -5.42
C SER A 18 -16.35 -7.85 -4.95
N ASN A 19 -17.38 -7.76 -5.82
CA ASN A 19 -18.67 -7.13 -5.53
C ASN A 19 -18.55 -5.72 -4.94
N ALA A 20 -17.64 -4.92 -5.50
CA ALA A 20 -17.48 -3.54 -5.08
C ALA A 20 -18.73 -2.71 -5.42
N SER A 21 -19.16 -1.86 -4.50
CA SER A 21 -20.21 -0.89 -4.75
C SER A 21 -19.96 0.39 -3.96
N LEU A 22 -20.41 1.52 -4.51
CA LEU A 22 -20.30 2.83 -3.88
C LEU A 22 -21.72 3.38 -3.63
N ALA A 23 -21.94 3.87 -2.42
CA ALA A 23 -23.22 4.48 -2.04
C ALA A 23 -23.00 5.69 -1.13
N LEU A 24 -23.96 6.61 -1.14
CA LEU A 24 -24.06 7.63 -0.10
C LEU A 24 -24.66 6.99 1.15
N GLY A 25 -24.06 7.27 2.29
CA GLY A 25 -24.50 6.73 3.57
C GLY A 25 -24.24 7.66 4.74
N THR A 26 -24.59 7.20 5.91
CA THR A 26 -24.31 7.90 7.18
C THR A 26 -23.48 7.00 8.09
N VAL A 27 -22.32 7.49 8.49
CA VAL A 27 -21.43 6.79 9.44
C VAL A 27 -21.77 7.18 10.87
N CYS A 28 -21.93 6.17 11.72
CA CYS A 28 -22.05 6.30 13.16
C CYS A 28 -20.95 5.50 13.85
N SER A 29 -19.96 6.19 14.44
CA SER A 29 -18.88 5.54 15.19
C SER A 29 -19.44 4.83 16.41
N LYS A 30 -19.09 3.56 16.60
CA LYS A 30 -19.48 2.74 17.75
C LYS A 30 -18.44 2.78 18.87
N ALA A 31 -17.16 2.86 18.49
CA ALA A 31 -16.06 2.96 19.43
C ALA A 31 -14.96 3.87 18.85
N LYS A 32 -14.13 4.41 19.72
CA LYS A 32 -12.91 5.13 19.37
C LYS A 32 -11.75 4.42 20.03
N LEU A 33 -11.01 3.66 19.25
CA LEU A 33 -9.89 2.84 19.71
C LEU A 33 -8.57 3.41 19.19
N SER A 34 -7.57 3.42 20.04
CA SER A 34 -6.19 3.68 19.62
C SER A 34 -5.59 2.45 18.93
N TYR A 35 -4.57 2.63 18.14
CA TYR A 35 -3.83 1.50 17.54
C TYR A 35 -3.27 0.53 18.59
N GLN A 36 -2.85 1.06 19.74
CA GLN A 36 -2.35 0.24 20.84
C GLN A 36 -3.44 -0.65 21.47
N GLU A 37 -4.64 -0.13 21.66
CA GLU A 37 -5.78 -0.91 22.15
C GLU A 37 -6.17 -2.00 21.17
N VAL A 38 -6.21 -1.67 19.85
CA VAL A 38 -6.52 -2.67 18.82
C VAL A 38 -5.46 -3.77 18.77
N ASP A 39 -4.17 -3.43 18.86
CA ASP A 39 -3.12 -4.44 18.93
C ASP A 39 -3.29 -5.34 20.17
N GLY A 40 -3.60 -4.75 21.34
CA GLY A 40 -3.86 -5.52 22.56
C GLY A 40 -5.06 -6.47 22.43
N ILE A 41 -6.11 -6.08 21.71
CA ILE A 41 -7.26 -6.96 21.41
C ILE A 41 -6.84 -8.08 20.45
N ILE A 42 -6.10 -7.78 19.38
CA ILE A 42 -5.60 -8.77 18.42
C ILE A 42 -4.72 -9.81 19.09
N GLU A 43 -3.89 -9.39 20.04
CA GLU A 43 -2.97 -10.25 20.81
C GLU A 43 -3.66 -10.99 21.96
N GLY A 44 -4.93 -10.70 22.25
CA GLY A 44 -5.68 -11.31 23.37
C GLY A 44 -5.30 -10.75 24.74
N ASN A 45 -4.63 -9.61 24.80
CA ASN A 45 -4.19 -8.95 26.04
C ASN A 45 -5.23 -7.95 26.58
N THR A 46 -6.23 -7.61 25.78
CA THR A 46 -7.27 -6.62 26.12
C THR A 46 -8.63 -7.17 25.73
N ASP A 47 -9.58 -7.18 26.64
CA ASP A 47 -10.98 -7.51 26.36
C ASP A 47 -11.76 -6.23 26.03
N HIS A 48 -12.64 -6.31 25.03
CA HIS A 48 -13.44 -5.18 24.57
C HIS A 48 -14.71 -5.67 23.86
N ASP A 49 -15.80 -4.90 23.95
CA ASP A 49 -17.09 -5.22 23.32
C ASP A 49 -17.00 -5.42 21.80
N MET A 50 -15.97 -4.83 21.15
CA MET A 50 -15.73 -4.94 19.71
C MET A 50 -14.69 -6.04 19.36
N SER A 51 -14.35 -6.94 20.27
CA SER A 51 -13.31 -7.96 20.06
C SER A 51 -13.64 -8.89 18.89
N ALA A 52 -14.90 -9.28 18.73
CA ALA A 52 -15.34 -10.14 17.62
C ALA A 52 -15.21 -9.47 16.25
N GLU A 53 -15.59 -8.21 16.15
CA GLU A 53 -15.45 -7.41 14.92
C GLU A 53 -13.99 -7.17 14.58
N ILE A 54 -13.15 -6.88 15.58
CA ILE A 54 -11.71 -6.69 15.37
C ILE A 54 -11.05 -7.99 14.94
N ALA A 55 -11.42 -9.14 15.53
CA ALA A 55 -10.91 -10.45 15.08
C ALA A 55 -11.29 -10.75 13.62
N THR A 56 -12.53 -10.46 13.23
CA THR A 56 -12.98 -10.60 11.85
C THR A 56 -12.21 -9.68 10.91
N LEU A 57 -12.04 -8.42 11.28
CA LEU A 57 -11.28 -7.45 10.51
C LEU A 57 -9.79 -7.84 10.38
N HIS A 58 -9.21 -8.41 11.45
CA HIS A 58 -7.84 -8.93 11.42
C HIS A 58 -7.70 -10.13 10.47
N ALA A 59 -8.66 -11.05 10.46
CA ALA A 59 -8.68 -12.16 9.50
C ALA A 59 -8.79 -11.66 8.04
N CYS A 60 -9.64 -10.67 7.78
CA CYS A 60 -9.73 -10.02 6.47
C CYS A 60 -8.40 -9.36 6.07
N PHE A 61 -7.77 -8.66 6.99
CA PHE A 61 -6.45 -8.05 6.77
C PHE A 61 -5.39 -9.09 6.39
N GLN A 62 -5.31 -10.20 7.13
CA GLN A 62 -4.36 -11.27 6.83
C GLN A 62 -4.57 -11.86 5.43
N ALA A 63 -5.81 -12.09 5.03
CA ALA A 63 -6.16 -12.56 3.70
C ALA A 63 -5.77 -11.55 2.61
N LEU A 64 -6.15 -10.27 2.76
CA LEU A 64 -5.78 -9.18 1.84
C LEU A 64 -4.26 -9.05 1.69
N ARG A 65 -3.54 -9.09 2.80
CA ARG A 65 -2.08 -8.95 2.81
C ARG A 65 -1.40 -10.09 2.10
N SER A 66 -1.78 -11.33 2.41
CA SER A 66 -1.25 -12.53 1.77
C SER A 66 -1.49 -12.52 0.26
N TRP A 67 -2.70 -12.14 -0.17
CA TRP A 67 -3.03 -12.04 -1.59
C TRP A 67 -2.17 -10.99 -2.31
N ARG A 68 -1.99 -9.81 -1.69
CA ARG A 68 -1.17 -8.74 -2.26
C ARG A 68 0.30 -9.14 -2.38
N GLU A 69 0.87 -9.79 -1.39
CA GLU A 69 2.26 -10.25 -1.43
C GLU A 69 2.51 -11.25 -2.59
N GLN A 70 1.49 -12.04 -2.93
CA GLN A 70 1.56 -13.00 -4.03
C GLN A 70 1.31 -12.37 -5.41
N ASN A 71 0.46 -11.35 -5.51
CA ASN A 71 -0.06 -10.86 -6.78
C ASN A 71 0.35 -9.42 -7.12
N GLU A 72 0.74 -8.61 -6.14
CA GLU A 72 1.05 -7.18 -6.29
C GLU A 72 2.44 -6.86 -5.72
N LEU A 73 2.76 -5.60 -5.62
CA LEU A 73 3.90 -5.12 -4.86
C LEU A 73 3.41 -4.50 -3.55
N VAL A 74 3.91 -5.06 -2.48
CA VAL A 74 3.76 -4.46 -1.16
C VAL A 74 4.97 -3.57 -0.93
N ILE A 75 4.71 -2.30 -0.64
CA ILE A 75 5.78 -1.35 -0.32
C ILE A 75 6.34 -1.75 1.05
N GLU A 76 7.59 -2.16 1.08
CA GLU A 76 8.29 -2.35 2.34
C GLU A 76 8.31 -1.03 3.12
N HIS A 77 7.87 -1.10 4.35
CA HIS A 77 7.88 0.06 5.22
C HIS A 77 9.32 0.38 5.60
N ARG A 78 9.77 1.58 5.23
CA ARG A 78 11.00 2.11 5.78
C ARG A 78 10.82 2.24 7.30
N THR A 79 11.86 1.90 8.04
CA THR A 79 11.89 2.20 9.47
C THR A 79 11.76 3.70 9.66
N ASP A 80 10.66 4.12 10.25
CA ASP A 80 10.51 5.51 10.70
C ASP A 80 11.33 5.71 11.96
N TYR A 81 11.83 6.92 12.16
CA TYR A 81 12.60 7.28 13.35
C TYR A 81 11.91 8.42 14.07
N ARG A 82 11.78 8.30 15.37
CA ARG A 82 11.27 9.36 16.26
C ARG A 82 12.43 9.99 17.02
N TRP A 83 12.46 11.29 16.97
CA TRP A 83 13.41 12.08 17.72
C TRP A 83 12.85 12.32 19.11
N ILE A 84 13.58 11.88 20.13
CA ILE A 84 13.25 12.15 21.53
C ILE A 84 14.04 13.37 21.95
N LEU A 85 13.32 14.40 22.36
CA LEU A 85 13.93 15.61 22.85
C LEU A 85 14.19 15.50 24.35
N ASP A 86 15.34 15.98 24.78
CA ASP A 86 15.67 16.14 26.20
C ASP A 86 14.94 17.33 26.84
N GLU A 87 15.19 17.57 28.12
CA GLU A 87 14.60 18.69 28.88
C GLU A 87 14.97 20.08 28.33
N THR A 88 16.08 20.16 27.59
CA THR A 88 16.54 21.40 26.93
C THR A 88 16.00 21.55 25.51
N LYS A 89 15.11 20.63 25.06
CA LYS A 89 14.54 20.52 23.71
C LYS A 89 15.59 20.26 22.61
N GLN A 90 16.72 19.67 22.98
CA GLN A 90 17.69 19.15 22.04
C GLN A 90 17.42 17.66 21.78
N ILE A 91 17.97 17.12 20.66
CA ILE A 91 17.80 15.71 20.33
C ILE A 91 18.63 14.87 21.31
N GLY A 92 17.95 14.23 22.26
CA GLY A 92 18.56 13.32 23.25
C GLY A 92 18.78 11.93 22.68
N SER A 93 17.83 11.38 21.89
CA SER A 93 17.96 10.10 21.22
C SER A 93 17.14 10.03 19.93
N ILE A 94 17.47 9.05 19.07
CA ILE A 94 16.72 8.72 17.87
C ILE A 94 16.30 7.25 17.98
N GLU A 95 15.00 7.01 18.04
CA GLU A 95 14.45 5.67 18.23
C GLU A 95 13.75 5.19 16.97
N PRO A 96 14.01 3.94 16.51
CA PRO A 96 13.24 3.36 15.43
C PRO A 96 11.79 3.12 15.88
N VAL A 97 10.85 3.47 15.02
CA VAL A 97 9.42 3.25 15.26
C VAL A 97 8.91 2.16 14.31
N ALA A 98 8.67 0.98 14.84
CA ALA A 98 8.03 -0.09 14.09
C ALA A 98 6.54 0.25 13.86
N LYS A 99 6.04 0.00 12.66
CA LYS A 99 4.60 0.07 12.40
C LYS A 99 3.87 -1.03 13.19
N ARG A 100 2.75 -0.65 13.77
CA ARG A 100 1.86 -1.55 14.49
C ARG A 100 1.04 -2.39 13.52
N THR A 101 0.64 -3.60 13.93
CA THR A 101 -0.24 -4.49 13.15
C THR A 101 -1.54 -3.78 12.78
N SER A 102 -2.16 -3.08 13.71
CA SER A 102 -3.38 -2.30 13.49
C SER A 102 -3.22 -1.15 12.49
N GLN A 103 -2.04 -0.53 12.40
CA GLN A 103 -1.75 0.49 11.39
C GLN A 103 -1.69 -0.13 9.98
N ILE A 104 -1.02 -1.28 9.86
CA ILE A 104 -0.92 -2.01 8.60
C ILE A 104 -2.29 -2.55 8.18
N LEU A 105 -3.10 -3.02 9.12
CA LEU A 105 -4.48 -3.46 8.89
C LEU A 105 -5.32 -2.35 8.25
N VAL A 106 -5.30 -1.15 8.82
CA VAL A 106 -6.02 0.00 8.23
C VAL A 106 -5.50 0.34 6.85
N GLU A 107 -4.18 0.29 6.65
CA GLU A 107 -3.55 0.54 5.34
C GLU A 107 -4.03 -0.47 4.28
N GLU A 108 -4.07 -1.77 4.59
CA GLU A 108 -4.55 -2.80 3.66
C GLU A 108 -6.03 -2.59 3.29
N CYS A 109 -6.88 -2.28 4.26
CA CYS A 109 -8.27 -1.95 4.01
C CYS A 109 -8.43 -0.71 3.11
N MET A 110 -7.62 0.33 3.35
CA MET A 110 -7.61 1.54 2.51
C MET A 110 -7.16 1.23 1.08
N VAL A 111 -6.12 0.40 0.91
CA VAL A 111 -5.65 -0.01 -0.43
C VAL A 111 -6.73 -0.80 -1.17
N ALA A 112 -7.39 -1.76 -0.51
CA ALA A 112 -8.49 -2.52 -1.09
C ALA A 112 -9.65 -1.60 -1.54
N ALA A 113 -10.07 -0.68 -0.69
CA ALA A 113 -11.11 0.30 -1.03
C ALA A 113 -10.69 1.23 -2.17
N ASN A 114 -9.45 1.73 -2.17
CA ASN A 114 -8.94 2.60 -3.22
C ASN A 114 -8.89 1.90 -4.59
N LYS A 115 -8.53 0.62 -4.64
CA LYS A 115 -8.57 -0.20 -5.85
C LYS A 115 -10.02 -0.38 -6.35
N ALA A 116 -10.94 -0.69 -5.44
CA ALA A 116 -12.35 -0.84 -5.75
C ALA A 116 -12.95 0.46 -6.31
N ILE A 117 -12.69 1.60 -5.66
CA ILE A 117 -13.12 2.92 -6.13
C ILE A 117 -12.55 3.24 -7.52
N ALA A 118 -11.27 2.93 -7.75
CA ALA A 118 -10.63 3.16 -9.05
C ALA A 118 -11.29 2.31 -10.16
N SER A 119 -11.69 1.07 -9.87
CA SER A 119 -12.40 0.20 -10.79
C SER A 119 -13.79 0.75 -11.13
N GLU A 120 -14.54 1.22 -10.14
CA GLU A 120 -15.85 1.85 -10.32
C GLU A 120 -15.77 3.14 -11.14
N LEU A 121 -14.77 3.99 -10.86
CA LEU A 121 -14.52 5.20 -11.66
C LEU A 121 -14.22 4.84 -13.11
N ARG A 122 -13.41 3.82 -13.37
CA ARG A 122 -13.12 3.35 -14.73
C ARG A 122 -14.36 2.82 -15.42
N ALA A 123 -15.17 2.01 -14.73
CA ALA A 123 -16.40 1.43 -15.28
C ALA A 123 -17.44 2.50 -15.64
N SER A 124 -17.45 3.62 -14.92
CA SER A 124 -18.38 4.74 -15.18
C SER A 124 -18.00 5.58 -16.41
N ASP A 125 -16.84 5.34 -17.03
CA ASP A 125 -16.27 6.11 -18.17
C ASP A 125 -16.18 7.62 -17.90
N LYS A 126 -16.08 8.01 -16.64
CA LYS A 126 -15.92 9.41 -16.23
C LYS A 126 -14.45 9.71 -15.95
N PRO A 127 -14.00 10.95 -16.21
CA PRO A 127 -12.67 11.35 -15.75
C PRO A 127 -12.61 11.23 -14.25
N GLY A 128 -11.57 10.59 -13.75
CA GLY A 128 -11.42 10.34 -12.33
C GLY A 128 -10.06 10.83 -11.80
N PRO A 129 -9.94 11.01 -10.48
CA PRO A 129 -8.65 11.29 -9.87
C PRO A 129 -7.84 10.01 -9.72
N PHE A 130 -7.39 9.41 -10.82
CA PHE A 130 -6.50 8.25 -10.77
C PHE A 130 -5.11 8.65 -10.26
N VAL A 131 -4.49 7.77 -9.50
CA VAL A 131 -3.08 7.88 -9.12
C VAL A 131 -2.30 6.89 -9.97
N THR A 132 -1.36 7.39 -10.75
CA THR A 132 -0.58 6.60 -11.71
C THR A 132 0.90 6.64 -11.35
N HIS A 133 1.62 5.59 -11.72
CA HIS A 133 3.06 5.49 -11.54
C HIS A 133 3.67 4.79 -12.73
N ALA A 134 4.49 5.49 -13.50
CA ALA A 134 4.98 5.00 -14.79
C ALA A 134 6.13 3.95 -14.67
N GLY A 135 6.53 3.53 -13.46
CA GLY A 135 7.68 2.67 -13.29
C GLY A 135 8.99 3.42 -13.51
N ILE A 136 9.87 2.89 -14.33
CA ILE A 136 11.11 3.56 -14.71
C ILE A 136 10.78 4.73 -15.66
N ARG A 137 11.43 5.86 -15.43
CA ARG A 137 11.27 7.03 -16.31
C ARG A 137 11.77 6.72 -17.71
N ARG A 138 11.06 7.20 -18.71
CA ARG A 138 11.42 6.97 -20.13
C ARG A 138 12.81 7.47 -20.48
N ASP A 139 13.20 8.65 -19.97
CA ASP A 139 14.53 9.25 -20.13
C ASP A 139 15.65 8.48 -19.40
N LYS A 140 15.29 7.51 -18.55
CA LYS A 140 16.20 6.67 -17.77
C LYS A 140 16.16 5.19 -18.19
N SER A 141 15.48 4.86 -19.26
CA SER A 141 15.32 3.47 -19.71
C SER A 141 16.66 2.81 -20.06
N ASP A 142 17.54 3.52 -20.76
CA ASP A 142 18.84 2.96 -21.17
C ASP A 142 19.79 2.81 -19.98
N GLU A 143 19.80 3.80 -19.08
CA GLU A 143 20.55 3.71 -17.82
C GLU A 143 20.08 2.53 -16.96
N ALA A 144 18.76 2.28 -16.93
CA ALA A 144 18.19 1.13 -16.23
C ALA A 144 18.61 -0.19 -16.89
N LYS A 145 18.60 -0.29 -18.21
CA LYS A 145 19.06 -1.50 -18.93
C LYS A 145 20.55 -1.77 -18.69
N GLU A 146 21.37 -0.74 -18.74
CA GLU A 146 22.81 -0.86 -18.44
C GLU A 146 23.03 -1.35 -17.00
N PHE A 147 22.30 -0.76 -16.05
CA PHE A 147 22.33 -1.19 -14.65
C PHE A 147 21.94 -2.68 -14.51
N LEU A 148 20.84 -3.11 -15.16
CA LEU A 148 20.38 -4.50 -15.10
C LEU A 148 21.38 -5.46 -15.74
N ASN A 149 21.95 -5.12 -16.91
CA ASN A 149 22.99 -5.94 -17.54
C ASN A 149 24.19 -6.16 -16.63
N ARG A 150 24.51 -5.17 -15.80
CA ARG A 150 25.67 -5.22 -14.91
C ARG A 150 25.42 -5.97 -13.61
N PHE A 151 24.25 -5.79 -13.00
CA PHE A 151 23.98 -6.23 -11.63
C PHE A 151 22.90 -7.33 -11.51
N LEU A 152 22.02 -7.46 -12.50
CA LEU A 152 20.94 -8.43 -12.56
C LEU A 152 20.73 -8.91 -14.01
N PRO A 153 21.76 -9.55 -14.62
CA PRO A 153 21.73 -9.91 -16.03
C PRO A 153 20.56 -10.84 -16.40
N GLU A 154 20.04 -11.62 -15.46
CA GLU A 154 18.84 -12.44 -15.64
C GLU A 154 17.59 -11.62 -15.89
N MET A 155 17.54 -10.37 -15.43
CA MET A 155 16.44 -9.43 -15.64
C MET A 155 16.58 -8.57 -16.89
N ALA A 156 17.72 -8.62 -17.57
CA ALA A 156 18.05 -7.71 -18.70
C ALA A 156 17.06 -7.83 -19.88
N LYS A 157 16.42 -8.98 -20.05
CA LYS A 157 15.42 -9.25 -21.11
C LYS A 157 13.98 -9.02 -20.66
N THR A 158 13.74 -8.67 -19.40
CA THR A 158 12.42 -8.47 -18.85
C THR A 158 11.85 -7.14 -19.32
N ASP A 159 10.62 -7.15 -19.81
CA ASP A 159 9.90 -5.93 -20.16
C ASP A 159 9.31 -5.29 -18.90
N PHE A 160 10.06 -4.41 -18.25
CA PHE A 160 9.63 -3.69 -17.06
C PHE A 160 8.69 -2.50 -17.36
N SER A 161 8.18 -2.38 -18.58
CA SER A 161 7.04 -1.49 -18.91
C SER A 161 5.69 -2.16 -18.62
N THR A 162 5.65 -3.47 -18.43
CA THR A 162 4.49 -4.23 -17.98
C THR A 162 4.43 -4.33 -16.46
N ILE A 163 3.24 -4.54 -15.89
CA ILE A 163 3.05 -4.72 -14.43
C ILE A 163 3.84 -5.93 -13.95
N GLU A 164 3.72 -7.05 -14.66
CA GLU A 164 4.36 -8.34 -14.34
C GLU A 164 5.88 -8.21 -14.38
N GLY A 165 6.43 -7.62 -15.44
CA GLY A 165 7.87 -7.44 -15.58
C GLY A 165 8.44 -6.46 -14.57
N PHE A 166 7.71 -5.36 -14.27
CA PHE A 166 8.12 -4.44 -13.22
C PHE A 166 8.09 -5.09 -11.84
N ARG A 167 7.04 -5.88 -11.53
CA ARG A 167 6.95 -6.64 -10.29
C ARG A 167 8.11 -7.63 -10.16
N ALA A 168 8.41 -8.38 -11.22
CA ALA A 168 9.54 -9.31 -11.25
C ALA A 168 10.87 -8.59 -10.98
N LEU A 169 11.09 -7.42 -11.60
CA LEU A 169 12.27 -6.58 -11.34
C LEU A 169 12.39 -6.17 -9.87
N ILE A 170 11.30 -5.69 -9.28
CA ILE A 170 11.31 -5.23 -7.89
C ILE A 170 11.59 -6.40 -6.93
N ASN A 171 10.98 -7.56 -7.18
CA ASN A 171 11.20 -8.76 -6.37
C ASN A 171 12.66 -9.26 -6.50
N ALA A 172 13.23 -9.24 -7.70
CA ALA A 172 14.63 -9.57 -7.91
C ALA A 172 15.57 -8.61 -7.16
N LEU A 173 15.28 -7.31 -7.20
CA LEU A 173 16.05 -6.30 -6.46
C LEU A 173 15.95 -6.47 -4.94
N ASN A 174 14.80 -6.88 -4.43
CA ASN A 174 14.60 -7.13 -2.99
C ASN A 174 15.27 -8.44 -2.54
N ALA A 175 15.35 -9.44 -3.42
CA ALA A 175 15.99 -10.73 -3.15
C ALA A 175 17.51 -10.71 -3.37
N ALA A 176 18.06 -9.68 -4.00
CA ALA A 176 19.49 -9.58 -4.29
C ALA A 176 20.31 -9.48 -3.00
N THR A 177 21.32 -10.35 -2.90
CA THR A 177 22.25 -10.42 -1.75
C THR A 177 23.52 -9.57 -1.95
N ASP A 178 23.48 -8.61 -2.87
CA ASP A 178 24.60 -7.72 -3.15
C ASP A 178 24.82 -6.74 -1.98
N GLU A 179 26.07 -6.47 -1.62
CA GLU A 179 26.42 -5.50 -0.58
C GLU A 179 26.01 -4.06 -0.93
N ARG A 180 25.79 -3.79 -2.22
CA ARG A 180 25.34 -2.49 -2.71
C ARG A 180 23.83 -2.36 -2.58
N PRO A 181 23.31 -1.16 -2.31
CA PRO A 181 21.87 -0.93 -2.18
C PRO A 181 21.18 -0.85 -3.55
N LEU A 182 21.15 -1.96 -4.32
CA LEU A 182 20.66 -2.02 -5.70
C LEU A 182 19.24 -1.44 -5.82
N ARG A 183 18.38 -1.78 -4.86
CA ARG A 183 17.02 -1.25 -4.80
C ARG A 183 16.97 0.28 -4.72
N ALA A 184 17.83 0.88 -3.88
CA ALA A 184 17.90 2.34 -3.74
C ALA A 184 18.47 3.01 -5.00
N MET A 185 19.40 2.33 -5.69
CA MET A 185 19.96 2.83 -6.95
C MET A 185 18.87 2.87 -8.05
N VAL A 186 18.08 1.80 -8.20
CA VAL A 186 16.99 1.76 -9.19
C VAL A 186 15.88 2.73 -8.82
N ASN A 187 15.58 2.96 -7.54
CA ASN A 187 14.57 3.93 -7.11
C ASN A 187 14.83 5.36 -7.64
N ARG A 188 16.08 5.74 -7.88
CA ARG A 188 16.45 7.04 -8.48
C ARG A 188 16.06 7.16 -9.95
N LEU A 189 15.88 6.03 -10.62
CA LEU A 189 15.47 5.95 -12.02
C LEU A 189 13.97 5.93 -12.19
N MET A 190 13.22 5.75 -11.10
CA MET A 190 11.76 5.66 -11.12
C MET A 190 11.08 7.01 -11.23
N ALA A 191 9.92 7.00 -11.85
CA ALA A 191 8.99 8.12 -11.83
C ALA A 191 8.41 8.30 -10.44
N ARG A 192 7.89 9.48 -10.17
CA ARG A 192 7.02 9.71 -8.99
C ARG A 192 5.58 9.40 -9.36
N ALA A 193 4.79 8.97 -8.38
CA ALA A 193 3.34 8.88 -8.55
C ALA A 193 2.75 10.26 -8.87
N SER A 194 1.76 10.31 -9.73
CA SER A 194 1.10 11.53 -10.16
C SER A 194 -0.41 11.33 -10.29
N PHE A 195 -1.17 12.41 -10.15
CA PHE A 195 -2.60 12.39 -10.45
C PHE A 195 -2.86 12.45 -11.96
N SER A 196 -3.86 11.72 -12.41
CA SER A 196 -4.27 11.68 -13.80
C SER A 196 -5.80 11.62 -13.90
N VAL A 197 -6.37 12.31 -14.88
CA VAL A 197 -7.80 12.17 -15.24
C VAL A 197 -8.06 10.91 -16.08
N LYS A 198 -7.01 10.33 -16.64
CA LYS A 198 -7.07 9.09 -17.42
C LYS A 198 -6.57 7.92 -16.58
N ALA A 199 -7.28 6.81 -16.67
CA ALA A 199 -6.88 5.56 -16.05
C ALA A 199 -5.57 5.03 -16.65
N ALA A 200 -4.60 4.71 -15.77
CA ALA A 200 -3.34 4.08 -16.15
C ALA A 200 -2.79 3.30 -14.95
N PRO A 201 -1.89 2.33 -15.17
CA PRO A 201 -1.33 1.52 -14.10
C PRO A 201 -0.56 2.31 -13.04
N HIS A 202 -0.54 1.77 -11.83
CA HIS A 202 0.34 2.21 -10.77
C HIS A 202 1.46 1.18 -10.57
N MET A 203 2.52 1.29 -11.37
CA MET A 203 3.62 0.32 -11.40
C MET A 203 4.26 0.09 -10.03
N GLY A 204 4.44 1.15 -9.23
CA GLY A 204 5.05 1.04 -7.88
C GLY A 204 4.26 0.17 -6.89
N MET A 205 2.99 -0.15 -7.18
CA MET A 205 2.17 -1.11 -6.43
C MET A 205 1.86 -2.38 -7.24
N ALA A 206 2.26 -2.42 -8.50
CA ALA A 206 1.92 -3.47 -9.47
C ALA A 206 0.39 -3.68 -9.59
N VAL A 207 -0.37 -2.59 -9.66
CA VAL A 207 -1.82 -2.64 -9.82
C VAL A 207 -2.27 -1.93 -11.10
N PRO A 208 -3.30 -2.45 -11.79
CA PRO A 208 -3.78 -1.87 -13.04
C PRO A 208 -4.45 -0.51 -12.84
N LEU A 209 -5.06 -0.27 -11.68
CA LEU A 209 -5.77 0.97 -11.35
C LEU A 209 -5.61 1.30 -9.88
N TYR A 210 -5.47 2.59 -9.59
CA TYR A 210 -5.44 3.10 -8.22
C TYR A 210 -6.00 4.53 -8.14
N THR A 211 -6.58 4.86 -7.00
CA THR A 211 -6.98 6.22 -6.64
C THR A 211 -6.79 6.46 -5.14
N ASN A 212 -6.79 7.70 -4.72
CA ASN A 212 -6.86 8.09 -3.31
C ASN A 212 -8.31 8.45 -2.95
N GLY A 213 -9.20 7.46 -2.99
CA GLY A 213 -10.63 7.64 -2.69
C GLY A 213 -10.96 7.57 -1.20
N THR A 214 -10.07 7.00 -0.38
CA THR A 214 -10.27 6.94 1.07
C THR A 214 -9.71 8.18 1.74
N SER A 215 -10.49 8.74 2.67
CA SER A 215 -10.00 9.74 3.63
C SER A 215 -9.71 9.02 4.94
N PRO A 216 -8.45 8.89 5.37
CA PRO A 216 -8.18 8.40 6.69
C PRO A 216 -8.78 9.38 7.70
N LEU A 217 -9.64 8.88 8.59
CA LEU A 217 -10.06 9.64 9.76
C LEU A 217 -8.86 9.76 10.73
N ARG A 218 -7.79 10.33 10.21
CA ARG A 218 -6.61 10.62 11.01
C ARG A 218 -6.81 11.97 11.70
N LYS A 219 -6.73 11.94 13.00
CA LYS A 219 -6.39 13.09 13.81
C LYS A 219 -5.16 12.76 14.63
#